data_fc4264bcb3b052babc73d5ea185b737b
#
_entry.id   fc4264bcb3b052babc73d5ea185b737b
#
_cell.length_a   1.000
_cell.length_b   1.000
_cell.length_c   1.000
_cell.angle_alpha   90.00
_cell.angle_beta   90.00
_cell.angle_gamma   90.00
#
_symmetry.space_group_name_H-M   'P 1'
#
loop_
_entity.id
_entity.type
_entity.pdbx_description
1 polymer ?
#
loop_
_entity_poly.entity_id
_entity_poly.type
_entity_poly.pdbx_seq_one_letter_code
_entity_poly.pdbx_strand_id
1 'polypeptide(L)'
;MKYLYCLVSIVLLGGNNSKELVFSTGYEADEVTSGLEKDLPEAKDAASRSGTVSRGGKFSICHKIANAKEYISYKAHRAESTTMHHKASRYSEGDHFRYQFSVYLPANWEIDSRESVDIFWQFKRFEGGPDVFVAVKGSDIVVRSNGLNNRRQDSLIKNYKTGRWYDFRFDILWSTGAEGQLKAFIKSGDEKEYSEVVSFSGANIQNAKDNSAYLKWGIYKPDFDLSRL
;
A
#
# COMPACT_ATOMS: atom_id res chain seq x y z
N MET A 1 -17.29 8.75 -5.41
CA MET A 1 -17.16 7.49 -4.63
C MET A 1 -15.98 6.72 -5.20
N LYS A 2 -15.02 6.30 -4.37
CA LYS A 2 -13.84 5.55 -4.84
C LYS A 2 -13.81 4.16 -4.22
N TYR A 3 -13.45 3.17 -5.01
CA TYR A 3 -13.26 1.78 -4.61
C TYR A 3 -11.87 1.30 -4.98
N LEU A 4 -11.29 0.46 -4.15
CA LEU A 4 -10.01 -0.18 -4.40
C LEU A 4 -10.09 -1.65 -3.99
N TYR A 5 -9.61 -2.56 -4.83
CA TYR A 5 -9.55 -3.99 -4.54
C TYR A 5 -8.10 -4.42 -4.40
N CYS A 6 -7.80 -5.17 -3.34
CA CYS A 6 -6.44 -5.59 -3.01
C CYS A 6 -6.34 -7.08 -2.68
N LEU A 7 -5.17 -7.64 -2.98
CA LEU A 7 -4.68 -8.92 -2.49
C LEU A 7 -3.24 -8.70 -2.01
N VAL A 8 -2.84 -9.29 -0.88
CA VAL A 8 -1.56 -8.98 -0.24
C VAL A 8 -0.79 -10.24 0.13
N SER A 9 0.52 -10.26 -0.16
CA SER A 9 1.47 -11.27 0.32
C SER A 9 2.79 -10.61 0.70
N ILE A 10 3.40 -11.05 1.80
CA ILE A 10 4.70 -10.57 2.28
C ILE A 10 5.62 -11.78 2.48
N VAL A 11 6.78 -11.75 1.86
CA VAL A 11 7.80 -12.79 1.97
C VAL A 11 9.07 -12.18 2.56
N LEU A 12 9.57 -12.76 3.64
CA LEU A 12 10.90 -12.44 4.16
C LEU A 12 11.97 -12.95 3.20
N LEU A 13 12.92 -12.09 2.85
CA LEU A 13 14.14 -12.48 2.16
C LEU A 13 15.24 -12.60 3.23
N GLY A 14 15.32 -13.75 3.90
CA GLY A 14 16.40 -14.00 4.88
C GLY A 14 17.76 -14.06 4.20
N GLY A 15 18.82 -13.52 4.86
CA GLY A 15 20.18 -13.45 4.35
C GLY A 15 20.90 -14.80 4.11
N ASN A 16 20.28 -15.94 4.41
CA ASN A 16 20.82 -17.30 4.23
C ASN A 16 19.90 -18.18 3.37
N ASN A 17 19.53 -17.74 2.16
CA ASN A 17 18.81 -18.53 1.15
C ASN A 17 17.44 -19.13 1.54
N SER A 18 16.92 -18.90 2.72
CA SER A 18 15.58 -19.32 3.12
C SER A 18 14.59 -18.18 2.89
N LYS A 19 13.68 -18.37 1.96
CA LYS A 19 12.52 -17.47 1.76
C LYS A 19 11.41 -17.98 2.67
N GLU A 20 11.08 -17.24 3.71
CA GLU A 20 9.96 -17.56 4.58
C GLU A 20 8.78 -16.65 4.29
N LEU A 21 7.61 -17.24 4.10
CA LEU A 21 6.36 -16.49 3.98
C LEU A 21 5.93 -16.04 5.38
N VAL A 22 6.01 -14.74 5.62
CA VAL A 22 5.70 -14.14 6.92
C VAL A 22 4.23 -13.80 7.08
N PHE A 23 3.61 -13.33 6.01
CA PHE A 23 2.22 -12.91 5.99
C PHE A 23 1.65 -13.04 4.58
N SER A 24 0.41 -13.53 4.50
CA SER A 24 -0.36 -13.53 3.25
C SER A 24 -1.85 -13.42 3.57
N THR A 25 -2.57 -12.66 2.78
CA THR A 25 -4.03 -12.62 2.82
C THR A 25 -4.60 -12.55 1.41
N GLY A 26 -5.40 -13.56 1.06
CA GLY A 26 -6.18 -13.63 -0.18
C GLY A 26 -7.66 -13.40 0.07
N TYR A 27 -8.06 -13.16 1.33
CA TYR A 27 -9.46 -13.00 1.74
C TYR A 27 -10.36 -14.19 1.40
N GLU A 28 -9.77 -15.38 1.26
CA GLU A 28 -10.49 -16.61 0.96
C GLU A 28 -11.33 -17.12 2.16
N ALA A 29 -10.88 -16.86 3.39
CA ALA A 29 -11.66 -17.06 4.60
C ALA A 29 -12.72 -15.95 4.77
N ASP A 30 -13.76 -16.20 5.55
CA ASP A 30 -14.87 -15.24 5.76
C ASP A 30 -14.47 -13.96 6.55
N GLU A 31 -13.22 -13.84 6.94
CA GLU A 31 -12.75 -12.72 7.73
C GLU A 31 -12.39 -11.51 6.85
N VAL A 32 -13.33 -10.58 6.71
CA VAL A 32 -13.04 -9.22 6.22
C VAL A 32 -12.01 -8.52 7.13
N THR A 33 -11.87 -9.01 8.36
CA THR A 33 -11.07 -8.40 9.44
C THR A 33 -9.66 -8.98 9.58
N SER A 34 -9.28 -9.98 8.78
CA SER A 34 -7.93 -10.53 8.78
C SER A 34 -6.90 -9.45 8.41
N GLY A 35 -6.29 -8.84 9.41
CA GLY A 35 -5.42 -7.68 9.27
C GLY A 35 -6.13 -6.32 9.24
N LEU A 36 -7.45 -6.30 9.45
CA LEU A 36 -8.23 -5.06 9.53
C LEU A 36 -8.31 -4.59 10.97
N GLU A 37 -7.66 -3.51 11.30
CA GLU A 37 -7.81 -2.87 12.58
C GLU A 37 -8.02 -1.37 12.44
N LYS A 38 -8.89 -0.87 13.30
CA LYS A 38 -9.14 0.50 13.78
C LYS A 38 -8.95 1.73 12.87
N ASP A 39 -8.43 1.58 11.64
CA ASP A 39 -8.30 2.68 10.69
C ASP A 39 -9.46 2.72 9.69
N LEU A 40 -10.51 1.94 9.96
CA LEU A 40 -11.76 2.06 9.25
C LEU A 40 -12.57 3.23 9.81
N PRO A 41 -13.26 3.95 8.95
CA PRO A 41 -14.24 4.93 9.34
C PRO A 41 -15.51 4.25 9.91
N GLU A 42 -16.48 5.02 10.37
CA GLU A 42 -17.75 4.50 10.89
C GLU A 42 -18.64 3.86 9.81
N ALA A 43 -18.40 4.17 8.53
CA ALA A 43 -19.16 3.62 7.40
C ALA A 43 -19.01 2.08 7.35
N LYS A 44 -20.12 1.37 7.50
CA LYS A 44 -20.16 -0.10 7.53
C LYS A 44 -19.69 -0.77 6.25
N ASP A 45 -19.74 -0.06 5.13
CA ASP A 45 -19.33 -0.53 3.80
C ASP A 45 -17.96 0.00 3.38
N ALA A 46 -17.19 0.61 4.31
CA ALA A 46 -15.85 1.11 4.04
C ALA A 46 -14.87 0.00 3.66
N ALA A 47 -15.11 -1.22 4.14
CA ALA A 47 -14.38 -2.40 3.70
C ALA A 47 -15.34 -3.57 3.54
N SER A 48 -15.23 -4.31 2.45
CA SER A 48 -16.06 -5.48 2.19
C SER A 48 -15.32 -6.51 1.35
N ARG A 49 -15.59 -7.79 1.59
CA ARG A 49 -15.09 -8.89 0.77
C ARG A 49 -15.82 -8.89 -0.58
N SER A 50 -15.09 -8.98 -1.67
CA SER A 50 -15.64 -9.04 -3.02
C SER A 50 -15.38 -10.40 -3.67
N GLY A 51 -16.42 -11.03 -4.18
CA GLY A 51 -16.33 -12.22 -5.03
C GLY A 51 -16.51 -11.93 -6.53
N THR A 52 -16.73 -10.68 -6.90
CA THR A 52 -16.90 -10.25 -8.31
C THR A 52 -15.64 -9.73 -8.95
N VAL A 53 -14.70 -9.26 -8.14
CA VAL A 53 -13.39 -8.76 -8.58
C VAL A 53 -12.32 -9.49 -7.77
N SER A 54 -11.56 -10.38 -8.41
CA SER A 54 -10.46 -11.10 -7.77
C SER A 54 -9.24 -11.18 -8.71
N ARG A 55 -8.04 -11.28 -8.15
CA ARG A 55 -6.79 -11.43 -8.93
C ARG A 55 -6.33 -12.88 -8.97
N GLY A 56 -6.35 -13.52 -7.83
CA GLY A 56 -6.07 -14.94 -7.64
C GLY A 56 -7.02 -15.49 -6.58
N GLY A 57 -7.48 -16.73 -6.73
CA GLY A 57 -8.52 -17.27 -5.87
C GLY A 57 -9.91 -16.73 -6.21
N LYS A 58 -10.81 -16.72 -5.22
CA LYS A 58 -12.22 -16.36 -5.39
C LYS A 58 -12.56 -14.96 -4.93
N PHE A 59 -11.73 -14.38 -4.05
CA PHE A 59 -12.07 -13.15 -3.33
C PHE A 59 -10.97 -12.11 -3.34
N SER A 60 -11.34 -10.90 -3.00
CA SER A 60 -10.45 -9.77 -2.68
C SER A 60 -11.12 -8.90 -1.62
N ILE A 61 -10.38 -7.97 -1.03
CA ILE A 61 -10.93 -6.90 -0.20
C ILE A 61 -11.23 -5.67 -1.05
N CYS A 62 -12.42 -5.12 -0.92
CA CYS A 62 -12.80 -3.82 -1.47
C CYS A 62 -12.76 -2.78 -0.36
N HIS A 63 -11.97 -1.72 -0.53
CA HIS A 63 -12.02 -0.54 0.31
C HIS A 63 -12.77 0.57 -0.41
N LYS A 64 -13.60 1.30 0.31
CA LYS A 64 -14.46 2.36 -0.22
C LYS A 64 -14.35 3.62 0.59
N ILE A 65 -14.25 4.74 -0.09
CA ILE A 65 -14.46 6.08 0.49
C ILE A 65 -15.50 6.85 -0.32
N ALA A 66 -16.23 7.73 0.34
CA ALA A 66 -17.16 8.66 -0.27
C ALA A 66 -17.00 10.04 0.38
N ASN A 67 -17.53 11.07 -0.28
CA ASN A 67 -17.57 12.41 0.27
C ASN A 67 -18.71 12.54 1.29
N ALA A 68 -18.50 11.95 2.46
CA ALA A 68 -19.45 11.97 3.57
C ALA A 68 -18.71 11.75 4.90
N LYS A 69 -19.26 12.26 6.00
CA LYS A 69 -18.60 12.28 7.32
C LYS A 69 -18.28 10.89 7.85
N GLU A 70 -19.13 9.92 7.59
CA GLU A 70 -18.97 8.51 8.01
C GLU A 70 -17.76 7.82 7.40
N TYR A 71 -17.15 8.40 6.35
CA TYR A 71 -15.92 7.90 5.72
C TYR A 71 -14.66 8.63 6.21
N ILE A 72 -14.78 9.43 7.28
CA ILE A 72 -13.63 10.12 7.86
C ILE A 72 -13.08 9.32 9.04
N SER A 73 -11.78 9.10 9.02
CA SER A 73 -11.00 8.55 10.13
C SER A 73 -9.74 9.39 10.30
N TYR A 74 -9.39 9.78 11.54
CA TYR A 74 -8.23 10.62 11.83
C TYR A 74 -8.12 11.88 10.92
N LYS A 75 -9.24 12.61 10.80
CA LYS A 75 -9.34 13.87 10.03
C LYS A 75 -9.11 13.74 8.52
N ALA A 76 -9.26 12.55 7.93
CA ALA A 76 -9.11 12.34 6.48
C ALA A 76 -10.06 11.24 5.99
N HIS A 77 -10.40 11.27 4.71
CA HIS A 77 -11.10 10.16 4.07
C HIS A 77 -10.18 8.95 4.00
N ARG A 78 -10.59 7.86 4.65
CA ARG A 78 -9.76 6.68 4.81
C ARG A 78 -10.59 5.41 4.97
N ALA A 79 -10.14 4.37 4.31
CA ALA A 79 -10.57 2.99 4.52
C ALA A 79 -9.35 2.10 4.27
N GLU A 80 -8.70 1.62 5.32
CA GLU A 80 -7.45 0.88 5.23
C GLU A 80 -7.44 -0.36 6.12
N SER A 81 -6.84 -1.44 5.61
CA SER A 81 -6.42 -2.62 6.36
C SER A 81 -4.99 -2.41 6.90
N THR A 82 -4.63 -3.11 7.98
CA THR A 82 -3.31 -2.94 8.60
C THR A 82 -2.79 -4.22 9.23
N THR A 83 -1.46 -4.41 9.21
CA THR A 83 -0.76 -5.46 9.95
C THR A 83 -0.26 -4.99 11.32
N MET A 84 -0.78 -3.89 11.87
CA MET A 84 -0.29 -3.26 13.11
C MET A 84 -0.11 -4.26 14.27
N HIS A 85 -1.00 -5.24 14.41
CA HIS A 85 -0.94 -6.25 15.47
C HIS A 85 -0.26 -7.55 15.05
N HIS A 86 0.10 -7.70 13.78
CA HIS A 86 0.82 -8.86 13.28
C HIS A 86 2.33 -8.65 13.42
N LYS A 87 2.92 -9.07 14.54
CA LYS A 87 4.32 -8.79 14.88
C LYS A 87 5.33 -9.27 13.84
N ALA A 88 5.11 -10.45 13.25
CA ALA A 88 6.05 -11.03 12.29
C ALA A 88 6.17 -10.23 10.97
N SER A 89 5.15 -9.45 10.59
CA SER A 89 5.19 -8.60 9.40
C SER A 89 5.71 -7.18 9.63
N ARG A 90 6.12 -6.87 10.85
CA ARG A 90 6.77 -5.59 11.15
C ARG A 90 8.17 -5.57 10.56
N TYR A 91 8.63 -4.38 10.21
CA TYR A 91 10.00 -4.16 9.74
C TYR A 91 10.73 -3.15 10.61
N SER A 92 12.04 -3.28 10.65
CA SER A 92 12.97 -2.45 11.41
C SER A 92 14.23 -2.18 10.58
N GLU A 93 15.15 -1.39 11.11
CA GLU A 93 16.49 -1.17 10.54
C GLU A 93 17.21 -2.51 10.31
N GLY A 94 17.75 -2.69 9.11
CA GLY A 94 18.49 -3.88 8.69
C GLY A 94 17.63 -5.02 8.13
N ASP A 95 16.31 -4.95 8.27
CA ASP A 95 15.42 -5.97 7.70
C ASP A 95 15.40 -5.92 6.17
N HIS A 96 15.39 -7.10 5.55
CA HIS A 96 15.29 -7.24 4.11
C HIS A 96 14.04 -8.05 3.76
N PHE A 97 13.02 -7.38 3.22
CA PHE A 97 11.75 -7.98 2.88
C PHE A 97 11.41 -7.84 1.40
N ARG A 98 10.71 -8.86 0.90
CA ARG A 98 9.94 -8.78 -0.34
C ARG A 98 8.47 -8.62 -0.01
N TYR A 99 7.85 -7.60 -0.58
CA TYR A 99 6.43 -7.33 -0.51
C TYR A 99 5.80 -7.52 -1.87
N GLN A 100 4.69 -8.26 -1.93
CA GLN A 100 3.92 -8.43 -3.15
C GLN A 100 2.46 -8.13 -2.87
N PHE A 101 1.84 -7.37 -3.73
CA PHE A 101 0.41 -7.09 -3.65
C PHE A 101 -0.16 -6.75 -5.03
N SER A 102 -1.46 -6.95 -5.16
CA SER A 102 -2.19 -6.62 -6.38
C SER A 102 -3.26 -5.60 -6.07
N VAL A 103 -3.45 -4.64 -6.96
CA VAL A 103 -4.45 -3.58 -6.85
C VAL A 103 -5.25 -3.51 -8.12
N TYR A 104 -6.58 -3.50 -8.00
CA TYR A 104 -7.49 -3.23 -9.11
C TYR A 104 -8.02 -1.80 -9.01
N LEU A 105 -7.82 -1.02 -10.05
CA LEU A 105 -8.41 0.29 -10.19
C LEU A 105 -9.68 0.15 -11.05
N PRO A 106 -10.89 0.34 -10.50
CA PRO A 106 -12.14 0.15 -11.25
C PRO A 106 -12.25 1.06 -12.47
N ALA A 107 -13.06 0.67 -13.44
CA ALA A 107 -13.25 1.45 -14.65
C ALA A 107 -13.80 2.87 -14.39
N ASN A 108 -14.55 3.03 -13.30
CA ASN A 108 -15.09 4.32 -12.84
C ASN A 108 -14.18 5.02 -11.81
N TRP A 109 -12.90 4.63 -11.71
CA TRP A 109 -11.94 5.36 -10.88
C TRP A 109 -11.76 6.77 -11.45
N GLU A 110 -12.08 7.77 -10.66
CA GLU A 110 -11.91 9.17 -11.05
C GLU A 110 -10.46 9.59 -10.88
N ILE A 111 -9.86 10.09 -11.96
CA ILE A 111 -8.54 10.72 -11.91
C ILE A 111 -8.72 12.10 -11.26
N ASP A 112 -8.11 12.28 -10.09
CA ASP A 112 -8.07 13.60 -9.46
C ASP A 112 -7.01 14.45 -10.16
N SER A 113 -7.45 15.48 -10.88
CA SER A 113 -6.55 16.40 -11.58
C SER A 113 -5.79 17.35 -10.66
N ARG A 114 -6.14 17.38 -9.36
CA ARG A 114 -5.44 18.17 -8.34
C ARG A 114 -4.11 17.51 -8.00
N GLU A 115 -3.19 18.26 -7.44
CA GLU A 115 -1.88 17.73 -7.02
C GLU A 115 -1.92 16.75 -5.81
N SER A 116 -3.10 16.45 -5.30
CA SER A 116 -3.31 15.51 -4.20
C SER A 116 -2.95 14.07 -4.61
N VAL A 117 -2.71 13.23 -3.60
CA VAL A 117 -2.42 11.81 -3.79
C VAL A 117 -3.54 10.97 -3.20
N ASP A 118 -3.90 9.88 -3.88
CA ASP A 118 -4.73 8.81 -3.32
C ASP A 118 -3.80 7.66 -2.95
N ILE A 119 -3.43 7.58 -1.67
CA ILE A 119 -2.51 6.54 -1.17
C ILE A 119 -3.28 5.24 -1.06
N PHE A 120 -2.70 4.15 -1.57
CA PHE A 120 -3.30 2.82 -1.48
C PHE A 120 -2.40 1.76 -0.84
N TRP A 121 -1.14 2.08 -0.58
CA TRP A 121 -0.20 1.23 0.14
C TRP A 121 0.76 2.07 0.96
N GLN A 122 0.98 1.73 2.24
CA GLN A 122 1.88 2.44 3.14
C GLN A 122 2.74 1.47 3.94
N PHE A 123 4.00 1.81 4.07
CA PHE A 123 4.93 1.31 5.08
C PHE A 123 4.95 2.33 6.22
N LYS A 124 4.13 2.09 7.25
CA LYS A 124 3.75 3.09 8.25
C LYS A 124 4.50 2.87 9.55
N ARG A 125 5.06 3.93 10.10
CA ARG A 125 5.58 3.93 11.47
C ARG A 125 4.47 4.11 12.50
N PHE A 126 4.69 3.63 13.73
CA PHE A 126 3.77 3.89 14.82
C PHE A 126 3.67 5.38 15.11
N GLU A 127 4.79 6.08 15.09
CA GLU A 127 4.87 7.53 15.21
C GLU A 127 5.28 8.17 13.88
N GLY A 128 4.67 9.29 13.52
CA GLY A 128 5.00 10.02 12.29
C GLY A 128 4.29 9.54 11.03
N GLY A 129 4.85 9.87 9.87
CA GLY A 129 4.35 9.53 8.55
C GLY A 129 4.77 8.14 8.06
N PRO A 130 4.40 7.75 6.83
CA PRO A 130 4.92 6.54 6.20
C PRO A 130 6.38 6.72 5.76
N ASP A 131 7.20 5.69 5.94
CA ASP A 131 8.56 5.64 5.39
C ASP A 131 8.52 5.58 3.86
N VAL A 132 7.67 4.72 3.34
CA VAL A 132 7.41 4.57 1.90
C VAL A 132 5.92 4.43 1.69
N PHE A 133 5.40 4.97 0.60
CA PHE A 133 4.03 4.74 0.19
C PHE A 133 3.88 4.67 -1.34
N VAL A 134 2.79 4.05 -1.78
CA VAL A 134 2.37 3.99 -3.18
C VAL A 134 1.03 4.67 -3.32
N ALA A 135 0.92 5.52 -4.33
CA ALA A 135 -0.27 6.35 -4.53
C ALA A 135 -0.58 6.58 -6.01
N VAL A 136 -1.84 6.86 -6.29
CA VAL A 136 -2.24 7.53 -7.52
C VAL A 136 -1.96 9.03 -7.36
N LYS A 137 -1.29 9.63 -8.34
CA LYS A 137 -1.06 11.08 -8.44
C LYS A 137 -1.33 11.53 -9.86
N GLY A 138 -2.44 12.23 -10.09
CA GLY A 138 -2.88 12.57 -11.43
C GLY A 138 -3.06 11.33 -12.29
N SER A 139 -2.38 11.26 -13.43
CA SER A 139 -2.40 10.11 -14.34
C SER A 139 -1.40 9.00 -14.01
N ASP A 140 -0.58 9.17 -12.98
CA ASP A 140 0.51 8.26 -12.68
C ASP A 140 0.28 7.48 -11.37
N ILE A 141 0.82 6.28 -11.28
CA ILE A 141 1.05 5.60 -10.00
C ILE A 141 2.50 5.86 -9.60
N VAL A 142 2.68 6.38 -8.40
CA VAL A 142 3.99 6.79 -7.89
C VAL A 142 4.36 6.04 -6.62
N VAL A 143 5.66 5.85 -6.39
CA VAL A 143 6.23 5.49 -5.09
C VAL A 143 6.92 6.72 -4.51
N ARG A 144 6.71 6.99 -3.23
CA ARG A 144 7.45 7.99 -2.48
C ARG A 144 8.18 7.34 -1.31
N SER A 145 9.47 7.57 -1.24
CA SER A 145 10.29 7.27 -0.07
C SER A 145 10.52 8.57 0.71
N ASN A 146 10.35 8.50 2.02
CA ASN A 146 10.58 9.62 2.94
C ASN A 146 11.76 9.32 3.89
N GLY A 147 12.79 8.64 3.39
CA GLY A 147 14.00 8.34 4.18
C GLY A 147 14.64 9.59 4.77
N LEU A 148 15.35 9.40 5.87
CA LEU A 148 16.04 10.49 6.58
C LEU A 148 16.95 11.28 5.62
N ASN A 149 16.66 12.58 5.45
CA ASN A 149 17.36 13.46 4.51
C ASN A 149 17.40 12.96 3.04
N ASN A 150 16.57 11.99 2.69
CA ASN A 150 16.51 11.36 1.36
C ASN A 150 15.08 11.21 0.86
N ARG A 151 14.36 12.31 0.75
CA ARG A 151 12.99 12.27 0.22
C ARG A 151 13.01 12.14 -1.29
N ARG A 152 12.33 11.11 -1.81
CA ARG A 152 12.30 10.81 -3.24
C ARG A 152 10.90 10.39 -3.69
N GLN A 153 10.56 10.71 -4.93
CA GLN A 153 9.36 10.22 -5.60
C GLN A 153 9.71 9.79 -7.02
N ASP A 154 9.27 8.60 -7.39
CA ASP A 154 9.45 8.04 -8.73
C ASP A 154 8.09 7.57 -9.28
N SER A 155 7.93 7.64 -10.61
CA SER A 155 6.76 7.09 -11.29
C SER A 155 6.95 5.58 -11.48
N LEU A 156 6.04 4.77 -10.94
CA LEU A 156 5.97 3.33 -11.15
C LEU A 156 5.25 3.02 -12.47
N ILE A 157 4.17 3.72 -12.74
CA ILE A 157 3.36 3.56 -13.94
C ILE A 157 2.94 4.95 -14.40
N LYS A 158 3.29 5.30 -15.63
CA LYS A 158 2.82 6.51 -16.31
C LYS A 158 1.53 6.23 -17.06
N ASN A 159 0.59 7.17 -16.99
CA ASN A 159 -0.70 7.10 -17.70
C ASN A 159 -1.40 5.75 -17.43
N TYR A 160 -1.57 5.41 -16.14
CA TYR A 160 -2.24 4.17 -15.75
C TYR A 160 -3.63 4.06 -16.39
N LYS A 161 -4.11 2.84 -16.56
CA LYS A 161 -5.44 2.56 -17.09
C LYS A 161 -6.34 2.01 -15.97
N THR A 162 -7.59 2.41 -15.99
CA THR A 162 -8.63 1.86 -15.12
C THR A 162 -9.20 0.56 -15.66
N GLY A 163 -9.97 -0.17 -14.86
CA GLY A 163 -10.58 -1.43 -15.26
C GLY A 163 -9.62 -2.61 -15.30
N ARG A 164 -8.47 -2.54 -14.60
CA ARG A 164 -7.47 -3.62 -14.61
C ARG A 164 -6.72 -3.76 -13.31
N TRP A 165 -6.10 -4.94 -13.16
CA TRP A 165 -5.18 -5.26 -12.08
C TRP A 165 -3.77 -4.78 -12.40
N TYR A 166 -3.06 -4.37 -11.35
CA TYR A 166 -1.62 -4.12 -11.30
C TYR A 166 -1.02 -4.94 -10.18
N ASP A 167 0.01 -5.70 -10.47
CA ASP A 167 0.77 -6.47 -9.50
C ASP A 167 2.07 -5.73 -9.19
N PHE A 168 2.32 -5.49 -7.93
CA PHE A 168 3.50 -4.82 -7.41
C PHE A 168 4.38 -5.80 -6.67
N ARG A 169 5.68 -5.66 -6.83
CA ARG A 169 6.69 -6.30 -6.00
C ARG A 169 7.71 -5.27 -5.58
N PHE A 170 7.98 -5.21 -4.28
CA PHE A 170 9.02 -4.38 -3.70
C PHE A 170 10.01 -5.27 -2.98
N ASP A 171 11.29 -5.11 -3.28
CA ASP A 171 12.40 -5.71 -2.56
C ASP A 171 13.09 -4.56 -1.80
N ILE A 172 13.01 -4.55 -0.47
CA ILE A 172 13.45 -3.43 0.36
C ILE A 172 14.41 -3.92 1.44
N LEU A 173 15.64 -3.38 1.45
CA LEU A 173 16.53 -3.38 2.59
C LEU A 173 16.28 -2.08 3.36
N TRP A 174 15.70 -2.20 4.55
CA TRP A 174 15.30 -1.07 5.37
C TRP A 174 16.49 -0.44 6.09
N SER A 175 16.73 0.86 5.90
CA SER A 175 17.80 1.56 6.59
C SER A 175 17.58 3.06 6.70
N THR A 176 18.16 3.64 7.74
CA THR A 176 18.35 5.09 7.93
C THR A 176 19.60 5.62 7.24
N GLY A 177 20.47 4.74 6.72
CA GLY A 177 21.78 5.04 6.13
C GLY A 177 21.87 4.79 4.62
N ALA A 178 23.07 4.82 4.12
CA ALA A 178 23.38 4.71 2.69
C ALA A 178 23.16 3.28 2.12
N GLU A 179 23.17 2.27 2.98
CA GLU A 179 23.00 0.85 2.64
C GLU A 179 21.55 0.48 2.31
N GLY A 180 20.58 1.33 2.68
CA GLY A 180 19.18 1.13 2.34
C GLY A 180 18.99 0.94 0.84
N GLN A 181 18.06 0.06 0.47
CA GLN A 181 17.74 -0.22 -0.94
C GLN A 181 16.23 -0.34 -1.11
N LEU A 182 15.73 0.12 -2.24
CA LEU A 182 14.37 -0.15 -2.69
C LEU A 182 14.40 -0.47 -4.18
N LYS A 183 13.89 -1.64 -4.53
CA LYS A 183 13.61 -2.02 -5.90
C LYS A 183 12.12 -2.26 -6.05
N ALA A 184 11.51 -1.65 -7.07
CA ALA A 184 10.11 -1.83 -7.39
C ALA A 184 9.96 -2.46 -8.77
N PHE A 185 9.07 -3.44 -8.84
CA PHE A 185 8.78 -4.21 -10.03
C PHE A 185 7.26 -4.20 -10.24
N ILE A 186 6.86 -4.11 -11.50
CA ILE A 186 5.44 -4.07 -11.89
C ILE A 186 5.15 -5.17 -12.90
N LYS A 187 3.95 -5.69 -12.80
CA LYS A 187 3.33 -6.53 -13.82
C LYS A 187 1.88 -6.07 -13.98
N SER A 188 1.43 -5.77 -15.17
CA SER A 188 0.10 -5.25 -15.42
C SER A 188 -0.71 -6.14 -16.36
N GLY A 189 -2.02 -6.26 -16.11
CA GLY A 189 -2.92 -7.05 -16.95
C GLY A 189 -2.50 -8.52 -17.01
N ASP A 190 -2.23 -9.02 -18.23
CA ASP A 190 -1.89 -10.41 -18.51
C ASP A 190 -0.38 -10.66 -18.65
N GLU A 191 0.45 -9.68 -18.29
CA GLU A 191 1.91 -9.86 -18.28
C GLU A 191 2.29 -11.01 -17.35
N LYS A 192 3.21 -11.87 -17.81
CA LYS A 192 3.67 -13.05 -17.05
C LYS A 192 4.80 -12.68 -16.08
N GLU A 193 5.68 -11.79 -16.50
CA GLU A 193 6.90 -11.44 -15.77
C GLU A 193 6.83 -10.03 -15.17
N TYR A 194 7.53 -9.85 -14.08
CA TYR A 194 7.73 -8.54 -13.46
C TYR A 194 8.86 -7.79 -14.16
N SER A 195 8.62 -6.52 -14.47
CA SER A 195 9.63 -5.58 -14.95
C SER A 195 10.11 -4.66 -13.84
N GLU A 196 11.42 -4.50 -13.64
CA GLU A 196 11.98 -3.52 -12.72
C GLU A 196 11.76 -2.11 -13.28
N VAL A 197 11.13 -1.25 -12.49
CA VAL A 197 10.77 0.11 -12.91
C VAL A 197 11.41 1.20 -12.06
N VAL A 198 11.79 0.87 -10.82
CA VAL A 198 12.49 1.77 -9.91
C VAL A 198 13.55 0.99 -9.14
N SER A 199 14.73 1.58 -9.04
CA SER A 199 15.81 1.10 -8.17
C SER A 199 16.54 2.29 -7.58
N PHE A 200 16.70 2.33 -6.25
CA PHE A 200 17.56 3.31 -5.60
C PHE A 200 18.23 2.74 -4.34
N SER A 201 19.34 3.36 -3.95
CA SER A 201 20.03 3.12 -2.69
C SER A 201 20.01 4.38 -1.84
N GLY A 202 20.10 4.21 -0.53
CA GLY A 202 20.08 5.28 0.46
C GLY A 202 18.97 5.12 1.47
N ALA A 203 18.94 6.00 2.46
CA ALA A 203 17.98 5.96 3.54
C ALA A 203 16.54 5.88 3.02
N ASN A 204 15.77 4.93 3.53
CA ASN A 204 14.36 4.72 3.24
C ASN A 204 13.49 4.65 4.51
N ILE A 205 14.10 4.78 5.67
CA ILE A 205 13.48 4.98 6.99
C ILE A 205 13.61 6.45 7.39
N GLN A 206 12.52 7.07 7.90
CA GLN A 206 12.49 8.48 8.31
C GLN A 206 13.21 8.75 9.63
N ASN A 207 13.02 7.84 10.62
CA ASN A 207 13.45 8.06 11.99
C ASN A 207 13.81 6.74 12.67
N ALA A 208 15.02 6.66 13.21
CA ALA A 208 15.51 5.50 13.94
C ALA A 208 14.92 5.35 15.36
N LYS A 209 14.22 6.36 15.89
CA LYS A 209 13.70 6.32 17.26
C LYS A 209 12.57 5.32 17.46
N ASP A 210 11.82 5.05 16.40
CA ASP A 210 10.76 4.05 16.38
C ASP A 210 11.30 2.77 15.76
N ASN A 211 11.56 1.75 16.58
CA ASN A 211 12.26 0.53 16.17
C ASN A 211 11.41 -0.41 15.32
N SER A 212 10.13 -0.11 15.08
CA SER A 212 9.31 -0.97 14.25
C SER A 212 8.25 -0.20 13.48
N ALA A 213 7.88 -0.77 12.33
CA ALA A 213 6.88 -0.25 11.45
C ALA A 213 6.02 -1.39 10.89
N TYR A 214 4.91 -1.06 10.25
CA TYR A 214 3.91 -2.02 9.80
C TYR A 214 3.30 -1.60 8.46
N LEU A 215 2.46 -2.44 7.89
CA LEU A 215 1.83 -2.19 6.60
C LEU A 215 0.41 -1.70 6.75
N LYS A 216 -0.01 -0.86 5.79
CA LYS A 216 -1.39 -0.49 5.54
C LYS A 216 -1.68 -0.53 4.05
N TRP A 217 -2.88 -0.94 3.70
CA TRP A 217 -3.38 -0.91 2.33
C TRP A 217 -4.87 -0.59 2.30
N GLY A 218 -5.33 0.02 1.21
CA GLY A 218 -6.70 0.49 1.08
C GLY A 218 -6.74 1.84 0.38
N ILE A 219 -7.60 2.74 0.80
CA ILE A 219 -7.67 4.10 0.26
C ILE A 219 -7.47 5.10 1.39
N TYR A 220 -6.50 5.99 1.19
CA TYR A 220 -6.27 7.13 2.07
C TYR A 220 -6.05 8.40 1.24
N LYS A 221 -6.89 9.41 1.47
CA LYS A 221 -6.81 10.72 0.82
C LYS A 221 -6.43 11.77 1.87
N PRO A 222 -5.13 12.10 2.02
CA PRO A 222 -4.64 12.98 3.09
C PRO A 222 -5.08 14.44 2.93
N ASP A 223 -5.26 14.92 1.69
CA ASP A 223 -5.46 16.32 1.36
C ASP A 223 -6.93 16.65 1.11
N PHE A 224 -7.84 15.89 1.70
CA PHE A 224 -9.26 16.17 1.53
C PHE A 224 -9.66 17.44 2.30
N ASP A 225 -10.23 18.38 1.59
CA ASP A 225 -10.76 19.60 2.16
C ASP A 225 -12.11 19.32 2.86
N LEU A 226 -12.09 19.22 4.18
CA LEU A 226 -13.26 18.95 5.01
C LEU A 226 -14.32 20.07 4.94
N SER A 227 -13.98 21.26 4.45
CA SER A 227 -14.94 22.37 4.29
C SER A 227 -15.96 22.11 3.15
N ARG A 228 -15.73 21.07 2.36
CA ARG A 228 -16.62 20.66 1.25
C ARG A 228 -17.66 19.61 1.63
N LEU A 229 -17.72 19.25 2.89
CA LEU A 229 -18.79 18.43 3.47
C LEU A 229 -19.94 19.36 3.90
#